data_89514d702fc9033835c5be4436daad4a
#
_entry.id   89514d702fc9033835c5be4436daad4a
#
_cell.length_a   1.000
_cell.length_b   1.000
_cell.length_c   1.000
_cell.angle_alpha   90.00
_cell.angle_beta   90.00
_cell.angle_gamma   90.00
#
_symmetry.space_group_name_H-M   'P 1'
#
loop_
_entity.id
_entity.type
_entity.pdbx_description
1 polymer ?
#
loop_
_entity_poly.entity_id
_entity_poly.type
_entity_poly.pdbx_seq_one_letter_code
_entity_poly.pdbx_strand_id
1 'polypeptide(L)'
;MNKPFFTGVCTALVTPFLDEKINYPMAEMLIKRQLDAGIRTFVLSGTTGEAPTLSDQEKLELFSRCKDYTGNDACIIAGTGSNCTSHAVELRQAAQEAGADALLVVSPYYNKATPEGLFAHY
;
A
#
# COMPACT_ATOMS: atom_id res chain seq x y z
N MET A 1 16.09 -6.80 21.83
CA MET A 1 14.76 -6.90 21.20
C MET A 1 14.70 -5.91 20.04
N ASN A 2 14.33 -6.36 18.85
CA ASN A 2 14.14 -5.44 17.73
C ASN A 2 12.94 -4.53 18.01
N LYS A 3 13.12 -3.24 17.80
CA LYS A 3 12.04 -2.27 17.92
C LYS A 3 10.94 -2.62 16.90
N PRO A 4 9.65 -2.61 17.25
CA PRO A 4 8.60 -2.87 16.27
C PRO A 4 8.66 -1.83 15.14
N PHE A 5 8.32 -2.25 13.93
CA PHE A 5 8.35 -1.42 12.74
C PHE A 5 7.44 -0.19 12.88
N PHE A 6 6.26 -0.37 13.44
CA PHE A 6 5.36 0.71 13.86
C PHE A 6 4.60 0.32 15.12
N THR A 7 4.02 1.31 15.79
CA THR A 7 3.14 1.14 16.96
C THR A 7 1.90 2.01 16.82
N GLY A 8 0.82 1.64 17.51
CA GLY A 8 -0.43 2.38 17.48
C GLY A 8 -1.36 1.92 16.35
N VAL A 9 -2.11 2.87 15.78
CA VAL A 9 -3.13 2.60 14.75
C VAL A 9 -2.51 2.70 13.37
N CYS A 10 -2.82 1.71 12.52
CA CYS A 10 -2.56 1.71 11.11
C CYS A 10 -3.89 1.76 10.35
N THR A 11 -4.07 2.76 9.51
CA THR A 11 -5.31 2.93 8.74
C THR A 11 -5.16 2.36 7.33
N ALA A 12 -6.09 1.50 6.93
CA ALA A 12 -6.28 1.17 5.53
C ALA A 12 -6.99 2.34 4.84
N LEU A 13 -6.25 3.10 4.02
CA LEU A 13 -6.74 4.31 3.40
C LEU A 13 -7.59 3.99 2.17
N VAL A 14 -8.70 4.70 2.01
CA VAL A 14 -9.46 4.68 0.75
C VAL A 14 -8.68 5.41 -0.35
N THR A 15 -8.86 5.00 -1.59
CA THR A 15 -8.35 5.73 -2.76
C THR A 15 -9.44 6.65 -3.29
N PRO A 16 -9.34 7.97 -3.12
CA PRO A 16 -10.34 8.88 -3.64
C PRO A 16 -10.19 9.05 -5.16
N PHE A 17 -11.32 9.08 -5.86
CA PHE A 17 -11.38 9.28 -7.31
C PHE A 17 -12.13 10.57 -7.67
N LEU A 18 -11.75 11.16 -8.79
CA LEU A 18 -12.46 12.22 -9.47
C LEU A 18 -12.34 11.99 -10.98
N ASP A 19 -13.47 11.91 -11.67
CA ASP A 19 -13.51 11.65 -13.12
C ASP A 19 -12.67 10.43 -13.52
N GLU A 20 -12.89 9.30 -12.81
CA GLU A 20 -12.22 8.00 -13.01
C GLU A 20 -10.69 8.01 -12.78
N LYS A 21 -10.14 9.09 -12.23
CA LYS A 21 -8.72 9.22 -11.89
C LYS A 21 -8.53 9.38 -10.39
N ILE A 22 -7.35 9.00 -9.89
CA ILE A 22 -7.01 9.22 -8.48
C ILE A 22 -6.99 10.73 -8.20
N ASN A 23 -7.75 11.14 -7.19
CA ASN A 23 -7.78 12.51 -6.68
C ASN A 23 -6.68 12.69 -5.62
N TYR A 24 -5.46 12.99 -6.06
CA TYR A 24 -4.32 13.15 -5.15
C TYR A 24 -4.50 14.26 -4.11
N PRO A 25 -5.05 15.46 -4.44
CA PRO A 25 -5.33 16.46 -3.41
C PRO A 25 -6.27 15.96 -2.30
N MET A 26 -7.25 15.14 -2.65
CA MET A 26 -8.14 14.54 -1.66
C MET A 26 -7.41 13.47 -0.84
N ALA A 27 -6.54 12.66 -1.44
CA ALA A 27 -5.74 11.68 -0.73
C ALA A 27 -4.83 12.36 0.32
N GLU A 28 -4.17 13.44 -0.06
CA GLU A 28 -3.35 14.26 0.86
C GLU A 28 -4.19 14.85 2.00
N MET A 29 -5.39 15.34 1.72
CA MET A 29 -6.29 15.87 2.74
C MET A 29 -6.74 14.77 3.73
N LEU A 30 -7.03 13.57 3.24
CA LEU A 30 -7.38 12.42 4.09
C LEU A 30 -6.22 12.01 4.99
N ILE A 31 -5.00 11.98 4.46
CA ILE A 31 -3.78 11.71 5.24
C ILE A 31 -3.57 12.81 6.29
N LYS A 32 -3.65 14.09 5.88
CA LYS A 32 -3.48 15.21 6.81
C LYS A 32 -4.44 15.13 7.99
N ARG A 33 -5.72 14.88 7.73
CA ARG A 33 -6.74 14.73 8.79
C ARG A 33 -6.35 13.64 9.80
N GLN A 34 -5.79 12.55 9.33
CA GLN A 34 -5.39 11.44 10.19
C GLN A 34 -4.07 11.73 10.93
N LEU A 35 -3.13 12.41 10.27
CA LEU A 35 -1.90 12.89 10.92
C LEU A 35 -2.23 13.86 12.08
N ASP A 36 -3.18 14.77 11.86
CA ASP A 36 -3.66 15.72 12.89
C ASP A 36 -4.31 14.98 14.08
N ALA A 37 -4.92 13.80 13.84
CA ALA A 37 -5.45 12.91 14.86
C ALA A 37 -4.41 11.99 15.52
N GLY A 38 -3.14 12.08 15.13
CA GLY A 38 -2.04 11.29 15.71
C GLY A 38 -1.75 9.96 15.02
N ILE A 39 -2.46 9.60 13.94
CA ILE A 39 -2.18 8.39 13.17
C ILE A 39 -0.92 8.60 12.30
N ARG A 40 -0.02 7.63 12.29
CA ARG A 40 1.29 7.72 11.63
C ARG A 40 1.60 6.55 10.71
N THR A 41 0.63 5.68 10.42
CA THR A 41 0.84 4.52 9.54
C THR A 41 -0.38 4.33 8.65
N PHE A 42 -0.13 4.23 7.34
CA PHE A 42 -1.18 4.11 6.32
C PHE A 42 -0.90 2.94 5.40
N VAL A 43 -1.91 2.09 5.17
CA VAL A 43 -1.89 1.10 4.10
C VAL A 43 -2.54 1.74 2.87
N LEU A 44 -1.80 1.83 1.79
CA LEU A 44 -2.27 2.30 0.49
C LEU A 44 -2.48 1.13 -0.45
N SER A 45 -3.48 1.20 -1.32
CA SER A 45 -3.80 0.16 -2.29
C SER A 45 -3.97 -1.24 -1.65
N GLY A 46 -4.54 -1.29 -0.44
CA GLY A 46 -5.11 -2.52 0.11
C GLY A 46 -6.52 -2.75 -0.44
N THR A 47 -7.26 -3.69 0.14
CA THR A 47 -8.68 -3.95 -0.25
C THR A 47 -9.53 -2.69 -0.09
N THR A 48 -9.39 -1.97 1.03
CA THR A 48 -10.09 -0.70 1.28
C THR A 48 -9.72 0.38 0.25
N GLY A 49 -8.49 0.37 -0.26
CA GLY A 49 -8.01 1.27 -1.30
C GLY A 49 -8.33 0.82 -2.72
N GLU A 50 -9.21 -0.17 -2.89
CA GLU A 50 -9.69 -0.67 -4.18
C GLU A 50 -8.55 -1.15 -5.11
N ALA A 51 -7.54 -1.84 -4.56
CA ALA A 51 -6.37 -2.33 -5.29
C ALA A 51 -6.68 -2.98 -6.65
N PRO A 52 -7.76 -3.80 -6.81
CA PRO A 52 -8.06 -4.43 -8.10
C PRO A 52 -8.49 -3.45 -9.21
N THR A 53 -8.92 -2.23 -8.87
CA THR A 53 -9.37 -1.23 -9.84
C THR A 53 -8.23 -0.29 -10.29
N LEU A 54 -7.06 -0.39 -9.64
CA LEU A 54 -5.90 0.43 -9.93
C LEU A 54 -4.91 -0.31 -10.83
N SER A 55 -4.40 0.36 -11.84
CA SER A 55 -3.22 -0.10 -12.58
C SER A 55 -1.97 -0.03 -11.68
N ASP A 56 -0.94 -0.79 -12.03
CA ASP A 56 0.33 -0.75 -11.29
C ASP A 56 0.96 0.65 -11.31
N GLN A 57 0.87 1.36 -12.43
CA GLN A 57 1.35 2.73 -12.54
C GLN A 57 0.62 3.67 -11.56
N GLU A 58 -0.70 3.57 -11.44
CA GLU A 58 -1.49 4.36 -10.48
C GLU A 58 -1.12 4.03 -9.03
N LYS A 59 -0.89 2.74 -8.72
CA LYS A 59 -0.43 2.33 -7.39
C LYS A 59 0.93 2.96 -7.06
N LEU A 60 1.91 2.84 -7.96
CA LEU A 60 3.26 3.37 -7.76
C LEU A 60 3.25 4.90 -7.62
N GLU A 61 2.47 5.60 -8.45
CA GLU A 61 2.31 7.04 -8.33
C GLU A 61 1.65 7.43 -6.99
N LEU A 62 0.63 6.68 -6.55
CA LEU A 62 -0.01 6.90 -5.26
C LEU A 62 0.98 6.73 -4.10
N PHE A 63 1.82 5.67 -4.13
CA PHE A 63 2.83 5.44 -3.09
C PHE A 63 3.85 6.59 -3.05
N SER A 64 4.41 6.96 -4.20
CA SER A 64 5.40 8.03 -4.31
C SER A 64 4.84 9.36 -3.82
N ARG A 65 3.68 9.78 -4.31
CA ARG A 65 3.06 11.06 -3.91
C ARG A 65 2.71 11.11 -2.43
N CYS A 66 2.15 10.03 -1.88
CA CYS A 66 1.84 9.97 -0.45
C CYS A 66 3.13 9.99 0.40
N LYS A 67 4.18 9.32 -0.05
CA LYS A 67 5.48 9.36 0.64
C LYS A 67 6.12 10.74 0.56
N ASP A 68 6.10 11.39 -0.58
CA ASP A 68 6.60 12.77 -0.74
C ASP A 68 5.85 13.74 0.16
N TYR A 69 4.53 13.58 0.26
CA TYR A 69 3.69 14.42 1.12
C TYR A 69 3.95 14.20 2.61
N THR A 70 4.14 12.95 3.04
CA THR A 70 4.31 12.60 4.46
C THR A 70 5.78 12.67 4.92
N GLY A 71 6.73 12.52 4.02
CA GLY A 71 8.15 12.45 4.36
C GLY A 71 8.43 11.37 5.40
N ASN A 72 9.03 11.77 6.52
CA ASN A 72 9.33 10.90 7.66
C ASN A 72 8.25 10.94 8.77
N ASP A 73 7.19 11.71 8.58
CA ASP A 73 6.14 11.86 9.60
C ASP A 73 5.18 10.67 9.62
N ALA A 74 5.19 9.85 8.57
CA ALA A 74 4.40 8.65 8.51
C ALA A 74 5.11 7.49 7.82
N CYS A 75 4.66 6.29 8.16
CA CYS A 75 5.02 5.03 7.53
C CYS A 75 3.98 4.68 6.45
N ILE A 76 4.43 4.44 5.25
CA ILE A 76 3.61 4.01 4.12
C ILE A 76 3.80 2.51 3.89
N ILE A 77 2.71 1.77 4.03
CA ILE A 77 2.65 0.33 3.73
C ILE A 77 1.95 0.17 2.38
N ALA A 78 2.66 -0.31 1.38
CA ALA A 78 2.15 -0.50 0.03
C ALA A 78 1.47 -1.86 -0.14
N GLY A 79 0.23 -1.88 -0.60
CA GLY A 79 -0.48 -3.08 -1.03
C GLY A 79 0.04 -3.56 -2.38
N THR A 80 0.84 -4.62 -2.39
CA THR A 80 1.54 -5.14 -3.58
C THR A 80 1.25 -6.60 -3.88
N GLY A 81 0.30 -7.21 -3.17
CA GLY A 81 -0.07 -8.60 -3.38
C GLY A 81 -0.71 -8.85 -4.75
N SER A 82 -0.39 -9.99 -5.33
CA SER A 82 -0.98 -10.50 -6.56
C SER A 82 -1.12 -12.02 -6.46
N ASN A 83 -2.07 -12.59 -7.19
CA ASN A 83 -2.17 -14.04 -7.33
C ASN A 83 -1.20 -14.61 -8.39
N CYS A 84 -0.42 -13.76 -9.06
CA CYS A 84 0.71 -14.12 -9.91
C CYS A 84 2.00 -13.77 -9.17
N THR A 85 2.83 -14.79 -8.86
CA THR A 85 4.06 -14.61 -8.06
C THR A 85 5.05 -13.66 -8.71
N SER A 86 5.31 -13.78 -10.02
CA SER A 86 6.24 -12.88 -10.74
C SER A 86 5.76 -11.44 -10.70
N HIS A 87 4.48 -11.20 -10.95
CA HIS A 87 3.89 -9.85 -10.86
C HIS A 87 3.98 -9.28 -9.43
N ALA A 88 3.73 -10.11 -8.41
CA ALA A 88 3.89 -9.68 -7.01
C ALA A 88 5.35 -9.29 -6.69
N VAL A 89 6.34 -10.00 -7.23
CA VAL A 89 7.76 -9.67 -7.06
C VAL A 89 8.10 -8.34 -7.73
N GLU A 90 7.70 -8.15 -8.99
CA GLU A 90 7.94 -6.91 -9.75
C GLU A 90 7.31 -5.69 -9.04
N LEU A 91 6.05 -5.82 -8.64
CA LEU A 91 5.35 -4.72 -7.96
C LEU A 91 5.94 -4.40 -6.59
N ARG A 92 6.42 -5.40 -5.84
CA ARG A 92 7.13 -5.19 -4.57
C ARG A 92 8.41 -4.37 -4.75
N GLN A 93 9.22 -4.73 -5.75
CA GLN A 93 10.46 -4.01 -6.06
C GLN A 93 10.17 -2.55 -6.47
N ALA A 94 9.22 -2.36 -7.37
CA ALA A 94 8.83 -1.03 -7.82
C ALA A 94 8.23 -0.18 -6.68
N ALA A 95 7.44 -0.77 -5.77
CA ALA A 95 6.90 -0.08 -4.60
C ALA A 95 8.01 0.38 -3.63
N GLN A 96 9.05 -0.43 -3.44
CA GLN A 96 10.22 -0.04 -2.66
C GLN A 96 10.93 1.16 -3.29
N GLU A 97 11.12 1.16 -4.61
CA GLU A 97 11.71 2.29 -5.35
C GLU A 97 10.83 3.55 -5.29
N ALA A 98 9.51 3.38 -5.25
CA ALA A 98 8.54 4.45 -5.04
C ALA A 98 8.51 5.00 -3.59
N GLY A 99 9.32 4.46 -2.68
CA GLY A 99 9.50 4.97 -1.33
C GLY A 99 8.61 4.33 -0.26
N ALA A 100 7.96 3.20 -0.54
CA ALA A 100 7.21 2.47 0.47
C ALA A 100 8.12 1.99 1.61
N ASP A 101 7.68 2.20 2.85
CA ASP A 101 8.44 1.79 4.05
C ASP A 101 8.23 0.31 4.38
N ALA A 102 7.10 -0.27 3.99
CA ALA A 102 6.77 -1.68 4.12
C ALA A 102 5.77 -2.13 3.05
N LEU A 103 5.56 -3.45 2.99
CA LEU A 103 4.70 -4.08 2.00
C LEU A 103 3.60 -4.88 2.68
N LEU A 104 2.38 -4.79 2.17
CA LEU A 104 1.27 -5.68 2.49
C LEU A 104 1.05 -6.61 1.31
N VAL A 105 1.33 -7.89 1.51
CA VAL A 105 1.22 -8.90 0.46
C VAL A 105 0.11 -9.88 0.81
N VAL A 106 -1.02 -9.76 0.11
CA VAL A 106 -2.12 -10.71 0.24
C VAL A 106 -1.72 -12.07 -0.34
N SER A 107 -2.16 -13.15 0.30
CA SER A 107 -1.99 -14.50 -0.26
C SER A 107 -2.62 -14.61 -1.65
N PRO A 108 -2.08 -15.46 -2.53
CA PRO A 108 -2.66 -15.66 -3.86
C PRO A 108 -4.15 -16.00 -3.75
N TYR A 109 -4.97 -15.11 -4.27
CA TYR A 109 -6.43 -15.23 -4.23
C TYR A 109 -6.92 -16.00 -5.45
N TYR A 110 -8.08 -16.68 -5.33
CA TYR A 110 -8.73 -17.47 -6.37
C TYR A 110 -8.01 -18.79 -6.74
N ASN A 111 -6.69 -18.84 -6.71
CA ASN A 111 -5.84 -19.94 -7.17
C ASN A 111 -5.89 -21.19 -6.27
N LYS A 112 -6.45 -21.10 -5.05
CA LYS A 112 -6.48 -22.21 -4.07
C LYS A 112 -5.09 -22.82 -3.82
N ALA A 113 -4.12 -21.97 -3.51
CA ALA A 113 -2.75 -22.39 -3.29
C ALA A 113 -2.65 -23.39 -2.12
N THR A 114 -1.77 -24.42 -2.29
CA THR A 114 -1.40 -25.33 -1.21
C THR A 114 -0.48 -24.65 -0.21
N PRO A 115 -0.27 -25.19 1.02
CA PRO A 115 0.72 -24.64 1.97
C PRO A 115 2.12 -24.51 1.36
N GLU A 116 2.57 -25.50 0.59
CA GLU A 116 3.86 -25.48 -0.12
C GLU A 116 3.89 -24.38 -1.19
N GLY A 117 2.79 -24.19 -1.91
CA GLY A 117 2.64 -23.12 -2.91
C GLY A 117 2.67 -21.74 -2.25
N LEU A 118 2.06 -21.55 -1.08
CA LEU A 118 2.14 -20.32 -0.29
C LEU A 118 3.56 -20.04 0.15
N PHE A 119 4.26 -21.05 0.69
CA PHE A 119 5.66 -20.92 1.09
C PHE A 119 6.54 -20.49 -0.08
N ALA A 120 6.35 -21.06 -1.27
CA ALA A 120 7.11 -20.70 -2.47
C ALA A 120 6.74 -19.32 -3.05
N HIS A 121 5.55 -18.79 -2.72
CA HIS A 121 5.11 -17.47 -3.17
C HIS A 121 5.75 -16.33 -2.37
N TYR A 122 5.96 -16.53 -1.07
CA TYR A 122 6.57 -15.55 -0.15
C TYR A 122 8.07 -15.68 -0.05
#